data_63ed50f570aa0408ea7e0e6651831487
#
_entry.id   63ed50f570aa0408ea7e0e6651831487
#
_cell.length_a   1.000
_cell.length_b   1.000
_cell.length_c   1.000
_cell.angle_alpha   90.00
_cell.angle_beta   90.00
_cell.angle_gamma   90.00
#
_symmetry.space_group_name_H-M   'P 1'
#
loop_
_entity.id
_entity.type
_entity.pdbx_description
1 polymer ?
#
loop_
_entity_poly.entity_id
_entity_poly.type
_entity_poly.pdbx_seq_one_letter_code
_entity_poly.pdbx_strand_id
1 'polypeptide(L)'
;MTKIVAPAPSAIEVRGLYKSYPGASVLEDVNLNVKPGEVYALTGPNGAGKTTLIRTLTGLAFPTRGKVFLMGRNVHEDGPRARAYLGAVVEAPARFYPQFTGTENLSMHAKLAAMAPNGVRVSRDRVREVLALLELTRMADRKVAEYSLGQRQRLGVAAAMLADPKVLILDEPTSGLDPLGINLIHRIVTSLATSGCAVILSTHHLREISTYAHTVGILTGGRMVDSVDLRSRQAAYRFRVDDPQGAAALLEQLPFVRRATSRTPYAVAHLGGESRVPETLAALATGGIRVYEATPDHFDLYEYYRERVEQA
;
A
#
# COMPACT_ATOMS: atom_id res chain seq x y z
N MET A 1 -12.53 31.35 15.01
CA MET A 1 -11.34 31.18 14.14
C MET A 1 -10.99 29.71 14.09
N THR A 2 -11.46 29.03 13.07
CA THR A 2 -11.18 27.60 12.85
C THR A 2 -9.71 27.47 12.42
N LYS A 3 -8.86 26.87 13.26
CA LYS A 3 -7.49 26.53 12.88
C LYS A 3 -7.56 25.59 11.65
N ILE A 4 -7.16 26.10 10.50
CA ILE A 4 -6.86 25.27 9.34
C ILE A 4 -5.65 24.42 9.74
N VAL A 5 -5.91 23.17 10.13
CA VAL A 5 -4.84 22.19 10.36
C VAL A 5 -4.21 21.95 9.00
N ALA A 6 -2.97 22.37 8.84
CA ALA A 6 -2.22 22.06 7.64
C ALA A 6 -2.25 20.52 7.43
N PRO A 7 -2.46 20.02 6.21
CA PRO A 7 -2.46 18.59 5.94
C PRO A 7 -1.13 17.99 6.40
N ALA A 8 -1.18 16.84 7.06
CA ALA A 8 0.01 16.14 7.52
C ALA A 8 0.98 15.97 6.34
N PRO A 9 2.28 16.23 6.54
CA PRO A 9 3.24 16.17 5.46
C PRO A 9 3.27 14.76 4.84
N SER A 10 3.29 14.70 3.51
CA SER A 10 3.36 13.44 2.77
C SER A 10 4.68 12.75 3.04
N ALA A 11 4.64 11.41 3.21
CA ALA A 11 5.85 10.61 3.25
C ALA A 11 6.39 10.36 1.84
N ILE A 12 5.48 10.16 0.88
CA ILE A 12 5.79 10.01 -0.55
C ILE A 12 4.87 10.95 -1.32
N GLU A 13 5.44 11.76 -2.20
CA GLU A 13 4.68 12.65 -3.06
C GLU A 13 5.22 12.62 -4.49
N VAL A 14 4.34 12.45 -5.46
CA VAL A 14 4.64 12.49 -6.90
C VAL A 14 3.80 13.58 -7.52
N ARG A 15 4.47 14.47 -8.26
CA ARG A 15 3.83 15.62 -8.90
C ARG A 15 4.10 15.62 -10.40
N GLY A 16 3.05 15.46 -11.20
CA GLY A 16 3.07 15.58 -12.65
C GLY A 16 4.16 14.72 -13.29
N LEU A 17 4.26 13.44 -12.93
CA LEU A 17 5.35 12.58 -13.33
C LEU A 17 5.13 12.03 -14.74
N TYR A 18 6.11 12.26 -15.61
CA TYR A 18 6.20 11.66 -16.94
C TYR A 18 7.48 10.85 -17.05
N LYS A 19 7.40 9.69 -17.70
CA LYS A 19 8.57 8.88 -18.05
C LYS A 19 8.41 8.33 -19.45
N SER A 20 9.37 8.69 -20.32
CA SER A 20 9.48 8.14 -21.66
C SER A 20 10.85 7.50 -21.85
N TYR A 21 10.88 6.46 -22.67
CA TYR A 21 12.08 5.85 -23.22
C TYR A 21 12.07 6.08 -24.74
N PRO A 22 13.20 5.87 -25.46
CA PRO A 22 13.21 6.00 -26.91
C PRO A 22 12.07 5.21 -27.56
N GLY A 23 11.15 5.89 -28.24
CA GLY A 23 10.01 5.29 -28.94
C GLY A 23 8.76 4.97 -28.09
N ALA A 24 8.77 5.16 -26.77
CA ALA A 24 7.59 4.84 -25.93
C ALA A 24 7.41 5.80 -24.74
N SER A 25 6.20 6.35 -24.59
CA SER A 25 5.76 6.94 -23.32
C SER A 25 5.28 5.83 -22.38
N VAL A 26 5.77 5.81 -21.15
CA VAL A 26 5.46 4.75 -20.17
C VAL A 26 4.68 5.30 -18.99
N LEU A 27 4.92 6.54 -18.57
CA LEU A 27 4.15 7.23 -17.53
C LEU A 27 3.76 8.61 -18.03
N GLU A 28 2.50 8.99 -17.76
CA GLU A 28 1.91 10.24 -18.20
C GLU A 28 1.11 10.87 -17.07
N ASP A 29 1.55 12.05 -16.61
CA ASP A 29 0.93 12.86 -15.58
C ASP A 29 0.54 12.11 -14.31
N VAL A 30 1.43 11.23 -13.84
CA VAL A 30 1.18 10.47 -12.62
C VAL A 30 1.32 11.38 -11.41
N ASN A 31 0.26 11.42 -10.60
CA ASN A 31 0.18 12.13 -9.34
C ASN A 31 -0.17 11.12 -8.23
N LEU A 32 0.55 11.17 -7.10
CA LEU A 32 0.42 10.21 -6.02
C LEU A 32 0.82 10.85 -4.70
N ASN A 33 0.10 10.54 -3.64
CA ASN A 33 0.40 11.00 -2.30
C ASN A 33 0.18 9.86 -1.30
N VAL A 34 1.20 9.55 -0.49
CA VAL A 34 1.12 8.55 0.58
C VAL A 34 1.53 9.20 1.89
N LYS A 35 0.70 9.03 2.90
CA LYS A 35 0.92 9.59 4.24
C LYS A 35 1.81 8.66 5.08
N PRO A 36 2.50 9.18 6.11
CA PRO A 36 3.11 8.33 7.12
C PRO A 36 2.09 7.35 7.71
N GLY A 37 2.49 6.09 7.87
CA GLY A 37 1.62 5.04 8.39
C GLY A 37 0.57 4.52 7.39
N GLU A 38 0.67 4.87 6.14
CA GLU A 38 -0.24 4.42 5.10
C GLU A 38 0.35 3.24 4.31
N VAL A 39 -0.49 2.22 4.06
CA VAL A 39 -0.22 1.15 3.09
C VAL A 39 -0.95 1.50 1.81
N TYR A 40 -0.19 1.81 0.77
CA TYR A 40 -0.67 2.13 -0.56
C TYR A 40 -0.36 0.96 -1.50
N ALA A 41 -1.39 0.30 -2.02
CA ALA A 41 -1.24 -0.75 -3.00
C ALA A 41 -1.36 -0.16 -4.41
N LEU A 42 -0.34 -0.39 -5.25
CA LEU A 42 -0.33 -0.01 -6.65
C LEU A 42 -0.72 -1.22 -7.50
N THR A 43 -1.84 -1.13 -8.20
CA THR A 43 -2.32 -2.20 -9.07
C THR A 43 -2.50 -1.72 -10.51
N GLY A 44 -2.66 -2.65 -11.43
CA GLY A 44 -2.85 -2.38 -12.86
C GLY A 44 -2.43 -3.58 -13.72
N PRO A 45 -2.81 -3.62 -14.99
CA PRO A 45 -2.42 -4.69 -15.90
C PRO A 45 -0.90 -4.77 -16.12
N ASN A 46 -0.45 -5.87 -16.70
CA ASN A 46 0.95 -5.99 -17.10
C ASN A 46 1.27 -4.93 -18.16
N GLY A 47 2.45 -4.31 -18.04
CA GLY A 47 2.84 -3.21 -18.93
C GLY A 47 2.24 -1.85 -18.59
N ALA A 48 1.39 -1.71 -17.56
CA ALA A 48 0.80 -0.42 -17.15
C ALA A 48 1.82 0.63 -16.67
N GLY A 49 3.07 0.23 -16.39
CA GLY A 49 4.11 1.15 -15.93
C GLY A 49 4.43 1.05 -14.42
N LYS A 50 3.86 0.08 -13.68
CA LYS A 50 4.08 -0.08 -12.22
C LYS A 50 5.55 -0.14 -11.83
N THR A 51 6.32 -1.05 -12.41
CA THR A 51 7.77 -1.17 -12.15
C THR A 51 8.54 0.09 -12.55
N THR A 52 8.15 0.77 -13.65
CA THR A 52 8.75 2.04 -14.06
C THR A 52 8.46 3.14 -13.03
N LEU A 53 7.23 3.22 -12.51
CA LEU A 53 6.89 4.13 -11.43
C LEU A 53 7.74 3.83 -10.18
N ILE A 54 7.79 2.58 -9.74
CA ILE A 54 8.61 2.14 -8.59
C ILE A 54 10.09 2.48 -8.79
N ARG A 55 10.65 2.21 -9.97
CA ARG A 55 12.05 2.60 -10.28
C ARG A 55 12.27 4.11 -10.18
N THR A 56 11.28 4.89 -10.58
CA THR A 56 11.37 6.37 -10.49
C THR A 56 11.23 6.84 -9.04
N LEU A 57 10.33 6.24 -8.25
CA LEU A 57 10.18 6.52 -6.81
C LEU A 57 11.43 6.19 -6.01
N THR A 58 12.16 5.15 -6.39
CA THR A 58 13.38 4.70 -5.72
C THR A 58 14.65 5.38 -6.22
N GLY A 59 14.55 6.22 -7.27
CA GLY A 59 15.68 6.90 -7.87
C GLY A 59 16.54 6.03 -8.79
N LEU A 60 16.05 4.82 -9.17
CA LEU A 60 16.69 3.94 -10.15
C LEU A 60 16.44 4.37 -11.59
N ALA A 61 15.42 5.19 -11.82
CA ALA A 61 15.14 5.82 -13.11
C ALA A 61 14.85 7.30 -12.92
N PHE A 62 15.41 8.14 -13.79
CA PHE A 62 15.11 9.58 -13.79
C PHE A 62 13.77 9.84 -14.51
N PRO A 63 12.92 10.74 -13.99
CA PRO A 63 11.72 11.17 -14.70
C PRO A 63 12.09 11.96 -15.96
N THR A 64 11.23 11.96 -16.97
CA THR A 64 11.31 12.87 -18.12
C THR A 64 10.83 14.27 -17.74
N ARG A 65 9.75 14.32 -16.91
CA ARG A 65 9.19 15.54 -16.30
C ARG A 65 8.59 15.19 -14.95
N GLY A 66 8.32 16.21 -14.13
CA GLY A 66 7.73 16.05 -12.81
C GLY A 66 8.77 15.79 -11.73
N LYS A 67 8.30 15.59 -10.51
CA LYS A 67 9.16 15.44 -9.33
C LYS A 67 8.62 14.35 -8.40
N VAL A 68 9.55 13.70 -7.71
CA VAL A 68 9.27 12.71 -6.66
C VAL A 68 9.90 13.16 -5.37
N PHE A 69 9.15 13.13 -4.27
CA PHE A 69 9.62 13.50 -2.95
C PHE A 69 9.44 12.34 -1.97
N LEU A 70 10.46 12.10 -1.16
CA LEU A 70 10.42 11.22 0.01
C LEU A 70 10.70 12.07 1.25
N MET A 71 9.78 12.07 2.22
CA MET A 71 9.87 12.88 3.43
C MET A 71 10.20 14.36 3.12
N GLY A 72 9.58 14.91 2.07
CA GLY A 72 9.78 16.30 1.62
C GLY A 72 11.07 16.58 0.83
N ARG A 73 11.94 15.57 0.59
CA ARG A 73 13.18 15.69 -0.18
C ARG A 73 13.01 15.14 -1.59
N ASN A 74 13.50 15.86 -2.58
CA ASN A 74 13.47 15.40 -3.98
C ASN A 74 14.42 14.21 -4.18
N VAL A 75 13.89 13.09 -4.67
CA VAL A 75 14.63 11.83 -4.85
C VAL A 75 15.80 11.99 -5.82
N HIS A 76 15.66 12.82 -6.85
CA HIS A 76 16.62 12.96 -7.93
C HIS A 76 17.58 14.15 -7.71
N GLU A 77 17.13 15.22 -7.08
CA GLU A 77 17.95 16.41 -6.77
C GLU A 77 18.75 16.20 -5.47
N ASP A 78 18.09 15.72 -4.38
CA ASP A 78 18.75 15.46 -3.08
C ASP A 78 19.44 14.09 -3.01
N GLY A 79 19.16 13.22 -3.97
CA GLY A 79 19.81 11.94 -4.18
C GLY A 79 19.90 11.06 -2.91
N PRO A 80 21.12 10.76 -2.43
CA PRO A 80 21.31 9.88 -1.27
C PRO A 80 20.62 10.38 0.01
N ARG A 81 20.48 11.70 0.19
CA ARG A 81 19.82 12.29 1.38
C ARG A 81 18.33 11.99 1.40
N ALA A 82 17.66 11.99 0.25
CA ALA A 82 16.26 11.60 0.14
C ALA A 82 16.10 10.08 0.33
N ARG A 83 16.98 9.30 -0.30
CA ARG A 83 16.96 7.83 -0.21
C ARG A 83 17.39 7.26 1.14
N ALA A 84 17.97 8.06 2.03
CA ALA A 84 18.27 7.65 3.41
C ALA A 84 17.02 7.22 4.21
N TYR A 85 15.84 7.66 3.80
CA TYR A 85 14.57 7.25 4.41
C TYR A 85 13.95 6.00 3.80
N LEU A 86 14.54 5.47 2.72
CA LEU A 86 13.96 4.47 1.86
C LEU A 86 14.52 3.07 2.11
N GLY A 87 13.64 2.11 2.33
CA GLY A 87 13.89 0.69 2.08
C GLY A 87 13.14 0.26 0.82
N ALA A 88 13.79 -0.51 -0.06
CA ALA A 88 13.12 -0.95 -1.28
C ALA A 88 13.53 -2.35 -1.73
N VAL A 89 12.56 -3.08 -2.29
CA VAL A 89 12.78 -4.27 -3.12
C VAL A 89 12.18 -3.96 -4.47
N VAL A 90 13.05 -3.83 -5.48
CA VAL A 90 12.66 -3.55 -6.86
C VAL A 90 13.08 -4.75 -7.70
N GLU A 91 12.12 -5.31 -8.46
CA GLU A 91 12.32 -6.55 -9.24
C GLU A 91 12.63 -7.76 -8.35
N ALA A 92 11.58 -8.39 -7.89
CA ALA A 92 11.67 -9.60 -7.09
C ALA A 92 12.07 -10.83 -7.95
N PRO A 93 12.84 -11.80 -7.39
CA PRO A 93 13.46 -11.74 -6.08
C PRO A 93 14.71 -10.86 -6.06
N ALA A 94 14.95 -10.18 -4.93
CA ALA A 94 16.15 -9.37 -4.74
C ALA A 94 17.43 -10.21 -5.01
N ARG A 95 18.41 -9.60 -5.70
CA ARG A 95 19.67 -10.28 -6.04
C ARG A 95 20.63 -10.22 -4.88
N PHE A 96 21.02 -11.39 -4.39
CA PHE A 96 22.01 -11.60 -3.35
C PHE A 96 23.23 -12.34 -3.90
N TYR A 97 24.31 -12.32 -3.16
CA TYR A 97 25.49 -13.14 -3.45
C TYR A 97 25.19 -14.59 -3.04
N PRO A 98 25.02 -15.52 -4.00
CA PRO A 98 24.53 -16.85 -3.71
C PRO A 98 25.49 -17.71 -2.86
N GLN A 99 26.80 -17.40 -2.94
CA GLN A 99 27.85 -18.08 -2.20
C GLN A 99 27.95 -17.64 -0.73
N PHE A 100 27.36 -16.52 -0.36
CA PHE A 100 27.30 -16.01 1.01
C PHE A 100 26.03 -16.46 1.73
N THR A 101 26.11 -16.49 3.05
CA THR A 101 24.96 -16.79 3.90
C THR A 101 23.95 -15.64 3.92
N GLY A 102 22.74 -15.87 4.45
CA GLY A 102 21.77 -14.80 4.65
C GLY A 102 22.31 -13.72 5.60
N THR A 103 22.96 -14.12 6.70
CA THR A 103 23.60 -13.20 7.66
C THR A 103 24.70 -12.35 7.00
N GLU A 104 25.56 -12.95 6.18
CA GLU A 104 26.62 -12.22 5.47
C GLU A 104 26.07 -11.23 4.46
N ASN A 105 25.08 -11.63 3.66
CA ASN A 105 24.42 -10.75 2.71
C ASN A 105 23.80 -9.54 3.44
N LEU A 106 23.01 -9.75 4.50
CA LEU A 106 22.42 -8.65 5.25
C LEU A 106 23.48 -7.77 5.93
N SER A 107 24.57 -8.36 6.44
CA SER A 107 25.69 -7.61 7.02
C SER A 107 26.37 -6.72 5.99
N MET A 108 26.44 -7.15 4.73
CA MET A 108 26.99 -6.35 3.63
C MET A 108 26.02 -5.18 3.31
N HIS A 109 24.72 -5.42 3.20
CA HIS A 109 23.72 -4.36 3.05
C HIS A 109 23.76 -3.35 4.20
N ALA A 110 23.94 -3.82 5.44
CA ALA A 110 24.10 -2.97 6.62
C ALA A 110 25.33 -2.03 6.52
N LYS A 111 26.46 -2.55 6.02
CA LYS A 111 27.66 -1.74 5.77
C LYS A 111 27.43 -0.70 4.68
N LEU A 112 26.77 -1.07 3.58
CA LEU A 112 26.42 -0.14 2.50
C LEU A 112 25.50 0.97 3.00
N ALA A 113 24.50 0.64 3.82
CA ALA A 113 23.61 1.64 4.43
C ALA A 113 24.37 2.63 5.31
N ALA A 114 25.36 2.17 6.06
CA ALA A 114 26.20 3.02 6.91
C ALA A 114 27.15 3.96 6.12
N MET A 115 27.48 3.61 4.88
CA MET A 115 28.33 4.43 4.01
C MET A 115 27.57 5.55 3.29
N ALA A 116 26.24 5.53 3.31
CA ALA A 116 25.42 6.58 2.71
C ALA A 116 25.57 7.89 3.49
N PRO A 117 25.46 9.07 2.84
CA PRO A 117 25.39 10.36 3.53
C PRO A 117 24.21 10.34 4.53
N ASN A 118 24.47 10.60 5.79
CA ASN A 118 23.57 10.39 6.94
C ASN A 118 23.24 8.91 7.19
N GLY A 119 24.13 8.00 6.79
CA GLY A 119 23.91 6.56 6.89
C GLY A 119 23.71 6.08 8.32
N VAL A 120 22.75 5.17 8.48
CA VAL A 120 22.43 4.55 9.77
C VAL A 120 23.38 3.38 10.01
N ARG A 121 24.05 3.37 11.17
CA ARG A 121 24.81 2.20 11.61
C ARG A 121 23.83 1.10 12.04
N VAL A 122 23.78 0.03 11.27
CA VAL A 122 22.99 -1.15 11.56
C VAL A 122 23.80 -2.11 12.42
N SER A 123 23.30 -2.45 13.60
CA SER A 123 23.97 -3.40 14.52
C SER A 123 23.83 -4.85 14.04
N ARG A 124 24.67 -5.74 14.57
CA ARG A 124 24.51 -7.18 14.34
C ARG A 124 23.20 -7.71 14.92
N ASP A 125 22.73 -7.14 16.02
CA ASP A 125 21.48 -7.53 16.65
C ASP A 125 20.28 -7.15 15.76
N ARG A 126 20.34 -5.98 15.08
CA ARG A 126 19.32 -5.60 14.08
C ARG A 126 19.29 -6.59 12.91
N VAL A 127 20.43 -7.07 12.44
CA VAL A 127 20.48 -8.12 11.40
C VAL A 127 19.77 -9.40 11.87
N ARG A 128 20.03 -9.84 13.12
CA ARG A 128 19.34 -11.02 13.69
C ARG A 128 17.84 -10.77 13.86
N GLU A 129 17.46 -9.60 14.32
CA GLU A 129 16.06 -9.19 14.50
C GLU A 129 15.29 -9.27 13.18
N VAL A 130 15.78 -8.66 12.08
CA VAL A 130 15.07 -8.70 10.81
C VAL A 130 15.01 -10.10 10.21
N LEU A 131 16.05 -10.94 10.42
CA LEU A 131 16.00 -12.35 10.04
C LEU A 131 14.93 -13.11 10.82
N ALA A 132 14.78 -12.83 12.11
CA ALA A 132 13.74 -13.44 12.93
C ALA A 132 12.34 -12.98 12.52
N LEU A 133 12.14 -11.67 12.28
CA LEU A 133 10.87 -11.10 11.79
C LEU A 133 10.41 -11.76 10.49
N LEU A 134 11.34 -12.07 9.60
CA LEU A 134 11.06 -12.72 8.30
C LEU A 134 11.09 -14.27 8.40
N GLU A 135 11.16 -14.84 9.60
CA GLU A 135 11.19 -16.30 9.85
C GLU A 135 12.36 -16.99 9.10
N LEU A 136 13.52 -16.32 9.03
CA LEU A 136 14.71 -16.81 8.35
C LEU A 136 15.82 -17.27 9.31
N THR A 137 15.60 -17.25 10.62
CA THR A 137 16.62 -17.59 11.64
C THR A 137 17.27 -18.94 11.39
N ARG A 138 16.48 -19.98 11.03
CA ARG A 138 17.00 -21.33 10.77
C ARG A 138 17.86 -21.43 9.50
N MET A 139 17.70 -20.48 8.59
CA MET A 139 18.40 -20.41 7.31
C MET A 139 19.53 -19.39 7.31
N ALA A 140 19.64 -18.57 8.37
CA ALA A 140 20.51 -17.42 8.45
C ALA A 140 21.97 -17.70 8.05
N ASP A 141 22.50 -18.85 8.49
CA ASP A 141 23.88 -19.27 8.27
C ASP A 141 24.05 -20.27 7.11
N ARG A 142 22.98 -20.53 6.34
CA ARG A 142 23.07 -21.28 5.09
C ARG A 142 23.34 -20.35 3.92
N LYS A 143 23.98 -20.85 2.87
CA LYS A 143 24.22 -20.08 1.63
C LYS A 143 22.90 -19.73 0.95
N VAL A 144 22.80 -18.51 0.41
CA VAL A 144 21.59 -18.05 -0.28
C VAL A 144 21.30 -18.87 -1.54
N ALA A 145 22.31 -19.54 -2.13
CA ALA A 145 22.11 -20.52 -3.19
C ALA A 145 21.14 -21.65 -2.81
N GLU A 146 21.08 -22.01 -1.52
CA GLU A 146 20.22 -23.08 -0.97
C GLU A 146 18.82 -22.59 -0.61
N TYR A 147 18.57 -21.28 -0.68
CA TYR A 147 17.27 -20.70 -0.32
C TYR A 147 16.22 -20.99 -1.41
N SER A 148 15.01 -21.33 -0.97
CA SER A 148 13.85 -21.34 -1.87
C SER A 148 13.58 -19.94 -2.44
N LEU A 149 12.75 -19.84 -3.48
CA LEU A 149 12.32 -18.56 -4.04
C LEU A 149 11.69 -17.67 -2.94
N GLY A 150 10.76 -18.23 -2.16
CA GLY A 150 10.10 -17.50 -1.07
C GLY A 150 11.06 -17.07 0.04
N GLN A 151 12.09 -17.87 0.36
CA GLN A 151 13.12 -17.46 1.33
C GLN A 151 13.98 -16.32 0.81
N ARG A 152 14.34 -16.33 -0.49
CA ARG A 152 15.04 -15.19 -1.13
C ARG A 152 14.18 -13.94 -1.15
N GLN A 153 12.88 -14.07 -1.43
CA GLN A 153 11.93 -12.96 -1.40
C GLN A 153 11.87 -12.34 0.00
N ARG A 154 11.71 -13.17 1.05
CA ARG A 154 11.72 -12.71 2.44
C ARG A 154 13.06 -12.08 2.85
N LEU A 155 14.19 -12.60 2.39
CA LEU A 155 15.49 -11.99 2.62
C LEU A 155 15.60 -10.60 1.98
N GLY A 156 14.97 -10.38 0.80
CA GLY A 156 14.86 -9.07 0.15
C GLY A 156 14.13 -8.05 1.02
N VAL A 157 12.99 -8.46 1.58
CA VAL A 157 12.24 -7.60 2.50
C VAL A 157 13.06 -7.33 3.78
N ALA A 158 13.78 -8.34 4.32
CA ALA A 158 14.68 -8.15 5.46
C ALA A 158 15.76 -7.09 5.16
N ALA A 159 16.39 -7.15 3.99
CA ALA A 159 17.38 -6.16 3.57
C ALA A 159 16.80 -4.74 3.49
N ALA A 160 15.59 -4.59 2.95
CA ALA A 160 14.91 -3.30 2.87
C ALA A 160 14.56 -2.72 4.25
N MET A 161 14.36 -3.56 5.27
CA MET A 161 14.01 -3.15 6.63
C MET A 161 15.20 -2.85 7.54
N LEU A 162 16.44 -3.13 7.12
CA LEU A 162 17.63 -3.06 7.97
C LEU A 162 17.84 -1.69 8.63
N ALA A 163 17.68 -0.62 7.86
CA ALA A 163 17.96 0.75 8.30
C ALA A 163 16.76 1.46 8.95
N ASP A 164 15.73 0.74 9.38
CA ASP A 164 14.50 1.28 9.94
C ASP A 164 13.88 2.38 9.05
N PRO A 165 13.46 2.04 7.83
CA PRO A 165 13.04 3.01 6.83
C PRO A 165 11.74 3.73 7.25
N LYS A 166 11.60 5.00 6.87
CA LYS A 166 10.35 5.76 6.99
C LYS A 166 9.44 5.56 5.78
N VAL A 167 10.02 5.07 4.70
CA VAL A 167 9.34 4.72 3.45
C VAL A 167 9.81 3.34 3.02
N LEU A 168 8.87 2.43 2.76
CA LEU A 168 9.15 1.09 2.24
C LEU A 168 8.45 0.91 0.89
N ILE A 169 9.21 0.53 -0.14
CA ILE A 169 8.68 0.29 -1.49
C ILE A 169 8.99 -1.15 -1.90
N LEU A 170 7.94 -1.92 -2.20
CA LEU A 170 8.04 -3.34 -2.52
C LEU A 170 7.38 -3.64 -3.88
N ASP A 171 8.17 -4.12 -4.83
CA ASP A 171 7.65 -4.56 -6.14
C ASP A 171 7.31 -6.05 -6.08
N GLU A 172 6.00 -6.38 -6.18
CA GLU A 172 5.43 -7.75 -6.14
C GLU A 172 5.96 -8.60 -4.95
N PRO A 173 5.87 -8.13 -3.68
CA PRO A 173 6.53 -8.77 -2.55
C PRO A 173 5.98 -10.17 -2.20
N THR A 174 4.79 -10.51 -2.65
CA THR A 174 4.13 -11.80 -2.39
C THR A 174 4.27 -12.80 -3.53
N SER A 175 4.89 -12.39 -4.64
CA SER A 175 5.08 -13.26 -5.80
C SER A 175 5.96 -14.48 -5.46
N GLY A 176 5.45 -15.69 -5.75
CA GLY A 176 6.15 -16.95 -5.49
C GLY A 176 6.20 -17.37 -4.02
N LEU A 177 5.43 -16.73 -3.16
CA LEU A 177 5.23 -17.18 -1.78
C LEU A 177 4.05 -18.16 -1.66
N ASP A 178 4.15 -19.04 -0.67
CA ASP A 178 3.03 -19.85 -0.20
C ASP A 178 2.08 -18.99 0.68
N PRO A 179 0.86 -19.47 1.00
CA PRO A 179 -0.10 -18.70 1.79
C PRO A 179 0.44 -18.23 3.16
N LEU A 180 1.31 -19.01 3.80
CA LEU A 180 1.93 -18.63 5.08
C LEU A 180 2.92 -17.48 4.88
N GLY A 181 3.73 -17.54 3.82
CA GLY A 181 4.66 -16.47 3.44
C GLY A 181 3.93 -15.17 3.07
N ILE A 182 2.82 -15.26 2.35
CA ILE A 182 1.94 -14.12 2.04
C ILE A 182 1.44 -13.46 3.33
N ASN A 183 0.86 -14.25 4.25
CA ASN A 183 0.38 -13.76 5.53
C ASN A 183 1.48 -13.13 6.38
N LEU A 184 2.71 -13.66 6.32
CA LEU A 184 3.85 -13.07 7.01
C LEU A 184 4.16 -11.67 6.46
N ILE A 185 4.24 -11.50 5.13
CA ILE A 185 4.48 -10.19 4.51
C ILE A 185 3.38 -9.20 4.89
N HIS A 186 2.09 -9.62 4.87
CA HIS A 186 0.98 -8.76 5.28
C HIS A 186 1.12 -8.28 6.72
N ARG A 187 1.44 -9.17 7.67
CA ARG A 187 1.67 -8.80 9.08
C ARG A 187 2.81 -7.79 9.23
N ILE A 188 3.92 -8.00 8.50
CA ILE A 188 5.07 -7.10 8.54
C ILE A 188 4.73 -5.73 7.98
N VAL A 189 4.09 -5.66 6.80
CA VAL A 189 3.65 -4.41 6.17
C VAL A 189 2.71 -3.64 7.10
N THR A 190 1.72 -4.31 7.69
CA THR A 190 0.78 -3.70 8.63
C THR A 190 1.47 -3.20 9.89
N SER A 191 2.40 -3.98 10.46
CA SER A 191 3.17 -3.58 11.65
C SER A 191 4.04 -2.35 11.39
N LEU A 192 4.71 -2.29 10.24
CA LEU A 192 5.52 -1.14 9.83
C LEU A 192 4.66 0.10 9.62
N ALA A 193 3.51 -0.04 8.98
CA ALA A 193 2.58 1.08 8.81
C ALA A 193 2.07 1.59 10.17
N THR A 194 1.70 0.69 11.08
CA THR A 194 1.29 1.06 12.45
C THR A 194 2.40 1.82 13.19
N SER A 195 3.68 1.52 12.92
CA SER A 195 4.83 2.25 13.46
C SER A 195 5.14 3.57 12.74
N GLY A 196 4.30 3.97 11.77
CA GLY A 196 4.43 5.24 11.04
C GLY A 196 5.22 5.16 9.74
N CYS A 197 5.70 3.99 9.31
CA CYS A 197 6.33 3.81 8.00
C CYS A 197 5.27 3.91 6.89
N ALA A 198 5.52 4.69 5.85
CA ALA A 198 4.69 4.71 4.65
C ALA A 198 5.12 3.54 3.75
N VAL A 199 4.17 2.73 3.31
CA VAL A 199 4.46 1.57 2.48
C VAL A 199 3.77 1.70 1.13
N ILE A 200 4.54 1.57 0.03
CA ILE A 200 3.99 1.28 -1.30
C ILE A 200 4.32 -0.17 -1.65
N LEU A 201 3.35 -0.90 -2.13
CA LEU A 201 3.58 -2.20 -2.73
C LEU A 201 2.84 -2.32 -4.06
N SER A 202 3.50 -2.93 -5.06
CA SER A 202 2.80 -3.33 -6.28
C SER A 202 2.24 -4.74 -6.11
N THR A 203 1.09 -5.00 -6.71
CA THR A 203 0.52 -6.34 -6.75
C THR A 203 -0.58 -6.45 -7.80
N HIS A 204 -0.81 -7.67 -8.26
CA HIS A 204 -1.97 -8.06 -9.06
C HIS A 204 -2.99 -8.88 -8.26
N HIS A 205 -2.74 -9.16 -6.97
CA HIS A 205 -3.59 -9.95 -6.07
C HIS A 205 -4.57 -9.06 -5.30
N LEU A 206 -5.61 -8.55 -5.98
CA LEU A 206 -6.58 -7.59 -5.42
C LEU A 206 -7.31 -8.09 -4.16
N ARG A 207 -7.61 -9.40 -4.11
CA ARG A 207 -8.33 -9.97 -2.96
C ARG A 207 -7.50 -9.93 -1.68
N GLU A 208 -6.18 -10.10 -1.81
CA GLU A 208 -5.27 -10.07 -0.67
C GLU A 208 -5.14 -8.66 -0.10
N ILE A 209 -4.90 -7.67 -0.98
CA ILE A 209 -4.67 -6.28 -0.55
C ILE A 209 -5.89 -5.62 0.07
N SER A 210 -7.11 -6.06 -0.29
CA SER A 210 -8.35 -5.51 0.29
C SER A 210 -8.41 -5.65 1.82
N THR A 211 -7.64 -6.55 2.41
CA THR A 211 -7.66 -6.84 3.85
C THR A 211 -6.71 -5.96 4.67
N TYR A 212 -5.64 -5.40 4.06
CA TYR A 212 -4.61 -4.67 4.79
C TYR A 212 -4.16 -3.35 4.14
N ALA A 213 -4.44 -3.14 2.85
CA ALA A 213 -4.14 -1.85 2.24
C ALA A 213 -5.12 -0.77 2.72
N HIS A 214 -4.60 0.44 2.88
CA HIS A 214 -5.41 1.61 3.20
C HIS A 214 -5.94 2.29 1.94
N THR A 215 -5.09 2.37 0.92
CA THR A 215 -5.43 2.98 -0.37
C THR A 215 -4.98 2.05 -1.50
N VAL A 216 -5.77 1.97 -2.55
CA VAL A 216 -5.42 1.26 -3.79
C VAL A 216 -5.41 2.24 -4.95
N GLY A 217 -4.25 2.37 -5.59
CA GLY A 217 -4.09 3.13 -6.83
C GLY A 217 -4.16 2.20 -8.04
N ILE A 218 -4.92 2.59 -9.06
CA ILE A 218 -5.07 1.85 -10.30
C ILE A 218 -4.31 2.58 -11.40
N LEU A 219 -3.25 1.94 -11.92
CA LEU A 219 -2.43 2.44 -13.01
C LEU A 219 -2.79 1.68 -14.29
N THR A 220 -3.16 2.40 -15.35
CA THR A 220 -3.46 1.82 -16.67
C THR A 220 -2.94 2.74 -17.76
N GLY A 221 -2.31 2.19 -18.80
CA GLY A 221 -1.77 2.99 -19.91
C GLY A 221 -0.80 4.09 -19.48
N GLY A 222 -0.06 3.88 -18.38
CA GLY A 222 0.88 4.87 -17.84
C GLY A 222 0.25 5.99 -17.02
N ARG A 223 -1.07 5.97 -16.77
CA ARG A 223 -1.81 6.99 -16.02
C ARG A 223 -2.44 6.42 -14.76
N MET A 224 -2.49 7.21 -13.68
CA MET A 224 -3.32 6.88 -12.53
C MET A 224 -4.78 7.16 -12.89
N VAL A 225 -5.56 6.10 -13.13
CA VAL A 225 -6.99 6.25 -13.47
C VAL A 225 -7.85 6.46 -12.24
N ASP A 226 -7.44 5.92 -11.09
CA ASP A 226 -8.14 6.12 -9.83
C ASP A 226 -7.24 5.83 -8.61
N SER A 227 -7.67 6.32 -7.44
CA SER A 227 -7.06 6.04 -6.14
C SER A 227 -8.16 5.96 -5.08
N VAL A 228 -8.37 4.77 -4.53
CA VAL A 228 -9.49 4.44 -3.63
C VAL A 228 -9.01 4.27 -2.20
N ASP A 229 -9.53 5.07 -1.27
CA ASP A 229 -9.35 4.85 0.18
C ASP A 229 -10.29 3.72 0.64
N LEU A 230 -9.72 2.55 0.93
CA LEU A 230 -10.47 1.36 1.37
C LEU A 230 -11.05 1.53 2.78
N ARG A 231 -10.40 2.32 3.65
CA ARG A 231 -10.89 2.56 5.03
C ARG A 231 -12.25 3.26 5.02
N SER A 232 -12.46 4.15 4.05
CA SER A 232 -13.75 4.82 3.89
C SER A 232 -14.84 3.89 3.36
N ARG A 233 -14.44 2.80 2.67
CA ARG A 233 -15.35 1.81 2.08
C ARG A 233 -15.69 0.66 3.02
N GLN A 234 -14.80 0.29 3.93
CA GLN A 234 -15.03 -0.80 4.90
C GLN A 234 -16.09 -0.48 5.96
N ALA A 235 -16.46 0.78 6.15
CA ALA A 235 -17.49 1.23 7.08
C ALA A 235 -18.90 1.33 6.46
N ALA A 236 -19.11 0.79 5.27
CA ALA A 236 -20.41 0.77 4.63
C ALA A 236 -21.22 -0.46 5.06
N TYR A 237 -22.51 -0.23 5.32
CA TYR A 237 -23.50 -1.26 5.61
C TYR A 237 -24.65 -1.16 4.62
N ARG A 238 -25.13 -2.29 4.15
CA ARG A 238 -26.33 -2.39 3.32
C ARG A 238 -27.49 -2.92 4.15
N PHE A 239 -28.61 -2.27 4.01
CA PHE A 239 -29.87 -2.60 4.66
C PHE A 239 -30.87 -2.98 3.57
N ARG A 240 -31.32 -4.24 3.55
CA ARG A 240 -32.43 -4.65 2.69
C ARG A 240 -33.73 -4.17 3.32
N VAL A 241 -34.43 -3.30 2.62
CA VAL A 241 -35.56 -2.55 3.14
C VAL A 241 -36.72 -2.56 2.14
N ASP A 242 -37.93 -2.23 2.60
CA ASP A 242 -39.09 -2.08 1.73
C ASP A 242 -39.06 -0.78 0.92
N ASP A 243 -38.51 0.30 1.47
CA ASP A 243 -38.31 1.58 0.75
C ASP A 243 -36.83 2.01 0.79
N PRO A 244 -36.00 1.62 -0.20
CA PRO A 244 -34.60 1.99 -0.23
C PRO A 244 -34.34 3.49 -0.41
N GLN A 245 -35.25 4.23 -1.06
CA GLN A 245 -35.07 5.67 -1.27
C GLN A 245 -35.40 6.44 0.00
N GLY A 246 -36.53 6.14 0.65
CA GLY A 246 -36.87 6.73 1.93
C GLY A 246 -35.86 6.40 3.02
N ALA A 247 -35.38 5.14 3.04
CA ALA A 247 -34.31 4.73 3.95
C ALA A 247 -33.02 5.55 3.74
N ALA A 248 -32.56 5.72 2.50
CA ALA A 248 -31.35 6.49 2.22
C ALA A 248 -31.49 7.95 2.66
N ALA A 249 -32.62 8.59 2.36
CA ALA A 249 -32.91 9.97 2.77
C ALA A 249 -32.93 10.13 4.30
N LEU A 250 -33.50 9.17 5.02
CA LEU A 250 -33.52 9.16 6.48
C LEU A 250 -32.13 8.94 7.06
N LEU A 251 -31.35 8.02 6.51
CA LEU A 251 -29.99 7.72 6.94
C LEU A 251 -29.03 8.91 6.75
N GLU A 252 -29.17 9.72 5.70
CA GLU A 252 -28.38 10.93 5.50
C GLU A 252 -28.58 11.99 6.58
N GLN A 253 -29.70 11.97 7.30
CA GLN A 253 -29.97 12.91 8.40
C GLN A 253 -29.28 12.52 9.70
N LEU A 254 -28.75 11.30 9.81
CA LEU A 254 -28.10 10.84 11.03
C LEU A 254 -26.68 11.42 11.16
N PRO A 255 -26.32 11.99 12.33
CA PRO A 255 -25.05 12.74 12.48
C PRO A 255 -23.78 11.88 12.33
N PHE A 256 -23.90 10.56 12.46
CA PHE A 256 -22.80 9.61 12.32
C PHE A 256 -22.75 8.94 10.93
N VAL A 257 -23.70 9.24 10.05
CA VAL A 257 -23.73 8.74 8.66
C VAL A 257 -23.04 9.76 7.77
N ARG A 258 -21.96 9.33 7.10
CA ARG A 258 -21.21 10.20 6.18
C ARG A 258 -21.84 10.34 4.81
N ARG A 259 -22.51 9.30 4.38
CA ARG A 259 -23.21 9.22 3.09
C ARG A 259 -24.18 8.04 3.10
N ALA A 260 -25.35 8.22 2.49
CA ALA A 260 -26.26 7.12 2.19
C ALA A 260 -26.68 7.15 0.72
N THR A 261 -26.98 5.98 0.16
CA THR A 261 -27.44 5.84 -1.24
C THR A 261 -28.45 4.71 -1.32
N SER A 262 -29.34 4.77 -2.29
CA SER A 262 -30.27 3.66 -2.58
C SER A 262 -29.75 2.81 -3.74
N ARG A 263 -29.76 1.48 -3.56
CA ARG A 263 -29.49 0.46 -4.58
C ARG A 263 -30.51 -0.64 -4.42
N THR A 264 -31.69 -0.50 -5.03
CA THR A 264 -32.78 -1.48 -4.88
C THR A 264 -32.30 -2.93 -4.96
N PRO A 265 -32.61 -3.79 -3.98
CA PRO A 265 -33.53 -3.58 -2.85
C PRO A 265 -32.84 -3.07 -1.56
N TYR A 266 -31.69 -2.44 -1.63
CA TYR A 266 -30.89 -2.01 -0.50
C TYR A 266 -30.81 -0.49 -0.38
N ALA A 267 -30.78 0.00 0.88
CA ALA A 267 -30.14 1.27 1.24
C ALA A 267 -28.73 0.98 1.73
N VAL A 268 -27.73 1.72 1.26
CA VAL A 268 -26.31 1.58 1.65
C VAL A 268 -25.90 2.83 2.39
N ALA A 269 -25.35 2.69 3.60
CA ALA A 269 -24.88 3.81 4.40
C ALA A 269 -23.47 3.61 4.90
N HIS A 270 -22.67 4.68 4.83
CA HIS A 270 -21.33 4.74 5.42
C HIS A 270 -21.44 5.16 6.88
N LEU A 271 -21.36 4.20 7.79
CA LEU A 271 -21.44 4.40 9.24
C LEU A 271 -20.05 4.70 9.81
N GLY A 272 -19.99 5.31 10.98
CA GLY A 272 -18.72 5.56 11.69
C GLY A 272 -18.09 4.30 12.31
N GLY A 273 -18.68 3.12 12.12
CA GLY A 273 -18.24 1.83 12.63
C GLY A 273 -19.41 0.88 12.89
N GLU A 274 -19.10 -0.41 13.12
CA GLU A 274 -20.09 -1.45 13.40
C GLU A 274 -20.97 -1.16 14.62
N SER A 275 -20.39 -0.49 15.64
CA SER A 275 -21.12 -0.08 16.84
C SER A 275 -22.34 0.82 16.56
N ARG A 276 -22.42 1.43 15.38
CA ARG A 276 -23.53 2.29 14.94
C ARG A 276 -24.69 1.54 14.26
N VAL A 277 -24.53 0.27 13.98
CA VAL A 277 -25.57 -0.54 13.33
C VAL A 277 -26.85 -0.59 14.16
N PRO A 278 -26.83 -0.86 15.48
CA PRO A 278 -28.06 -0.88 16.29
C PRO A 278 -28.80 0.46 16.28
N GLU A 279 -28.09 1.58 16.39
CA GLU A 279 -28.68 2.94 16.34
C GLU A 279 -29.31 3.22 14.97
N THR A 280 -28.65 2.74 13.90
CA THR A 280 -29.14 2.86 12.52
C THR A 280 -30.44 2.07 12.32
N LEU A 281 -30.48 0.84 12.81
CA LEU A 281 -31.70 0.00 12.75
C LEU A 281 -32.87 0.62 13.53
N ALA A 282 -32.60 1.16 14.70
CA ALA A 282 -33.62 1.86 15.49
C ALA A 282 -34.16 3.10 14.77
N ALA A 283 -33.29 3.89 14.12
CA ALA A 283 -33.71 5.06 13.36
C ALA A 283 -34.58 4.68 12.16
N LEU A 284 -34.21 3.64 11.39
CA LEU A 284 -35.00 3.14 10.26
C LEU A 284 -36.39 2.64 10.73
N ALA A 285 -36.44 1.87 11.82
CA ALA A 285 -37.68 1.37 12.36
C ALA A 285 -38.60 2.51 12.86
N THR A 286 -38.04 3.53 13.52
CA THR A 286 -38.78 4.72 13.98
C THR A 286 -39.30 5.53 12.81
N GLY A 287 -38.54 5.58 11.70
CA GLY A 287 -38.95 6.21 10.43
C GLY A 287 -39.97 5.41 9.61
N GLY A 288 -40.46 4.26 10.14
CA GLY A 288 -41.45 3.43 9.48
C GLY A 288 -40.90 2.50 8.37
N ILE A 289 -39.59 2.42 8.24
CA ILE A 289 -38.90 1.56 7.26
C ILE A 289 -38.73 0.15 7.83
N ARG A 290 -39.21 -0.86 7.11
CA ARG A 290 -39.01 -2.26 7.49
C ARG A 290 -37.68 -2.78 7.00
N VAL A 291 -36.84 -3.21 7.94
CA VAL A 291 -35.50 -3.77 7.64
C VAL A 291 -35.59 -5.29 7.68
N TYR A 292 -35.23 -5.95 6.57
CA TYR A 292 -35.20 -7.40 6.44
C TYR A 292 -33.82 -7.99 6.66
N GLU A 293 -32.75 -7.19 6.40
CA GLU A 293 -31.38 -7.64 6.51
C GLU A 293 -30.48 -6.42 6.74
N ALA A 294 -29.44 -6.57 7.56
CA ALA A 294 -28.40 -5.59 7.76
C ALA A 294 -27.04 -6.32 7.72
N THR A 295 -26.26 -6.03 6.70
CA THR A 295 -24.94 -6.67 6.49
C THR A 295 -23.90 -5.65 6.11
N PRO A 296 -22.61 -5.87 6.42
CA PRO A 296 -21.54 -5.07 5.85
C PRO A 296 -21.65 -5.02 4.31
N ASP A 297 -21.55 -3.82 3.76
CA ASP A 297 -21.47 -3.66 2.30
C ASP A 297 -20.03 -3.93 1.89
N HIS A 298 -19.78 -5.16 1.44
CA HIS A 298 -18.47 -5.56 0.99
C HIS A 298 -18.16 -4.84 -0.33
N PHE A 299 -17.24 -3.87 -0.25
CA PHE A 299 -16.69 -3.26 -1.44
C PHE A 299 -15.87 -4.30 -2.21
N ASP A 300 -16.38 -4.74 -3.34
CA ASP A 300 -15.65 -5.65 -4.22
C ASP A 300 -14.60 -4.86 -5.01
N LEU A 301 -13.38 -4.87 -4.47
CA LEU A 301 -12.24 -4.21 -5.11
C LEU A 301 -11.93 -4.80 -6.49
N TYR A 302 -12.20 -6.10 -6.72
CA TYR A 302 -11.94 -6.75 -7.99
C TYR A 302 -12.92 -6.26 -9.08
N GLU A 303 -14.22 -6.21 -8.76
CA GLU A 303 -15.24 -5.68 -9.68
C GLU A 303 -14.98 -4.21 -9.99
N TYR A 304 -14.70 -3.41 -8.97
CA TYR A 304 -14.33 -2.00 -9.12
C TYR A 304 -13.11 -1.79 -10.02
N TYR A 305 -12.06 -2.58 -9.81
CA TYR A 305 -10.86 -2.55 -10.64
C TYR A 305 -11.17 -2.87 -12.09
N ARG A 306 -11.95 -3.93 -12.36
CA ARG A 306 -12.32 -4.34 -13.70
C ARG A 306 -13.04 -3.22 -14.45
N GLU A 307 -14.04 -2.58 -13.81
CA GLU A 307 -14.77 -1.46 -14.40
C GLU A 307 -13.84 -0.29 -14.79
N ARG A 308 -12.87 0.04 -13.92
CA ARG A 308 -11.93 1.14 -14.17
C ARG A 308 -10.92 0.85 -15.27
N VAL A 309 -10.47 -0.39 -15.37
CA VAL A 309 -9.51 -0.81 -16.41
C VAL A 309 -10.20 -0.95 -17.78
N GLU A 310 -11.46 -1.42 -17.82
CA GLU A 310 -12.22 -1.52 -19.06
C GLU A 310 -12.65 -0.16 -19.64
N GLN A 311 -12.78 0.87 -18.79
CA GLN A 311 -13.17 2.24 -19.18
C GLN A 311 -11.97 3.13 -19.55
N ALA A 312 -10.73 2.70 -19.29
CA ALA A 312 -9.51 3.47 -19.49
C ALA A 312 -8.80 3.11 -20.78
#